data_afd8b437492dd835b23a8746e82ed100
#
_entry.id   afd8b437492dd835b23a8746e82ed100
#
_cell.length_a   1.000
_cell.length_b   1.000
_cell.length_c   1.000
_cell.angle_alpha   90.00
_cell.angle_beta   90.00
_cell.angle_gamma   90.00
#
_symmetry.space_group_name_H-M   'P 1'
#
loop_
_entity.id
_entity.type
_entity.pdbx_description
1 polymer ?
#
loop_
_entity_poly.entity_id
_entity_poly.type
_entity_poly.pdbx_seq_one_letter_code
_entity_poly.pdbx_strand_id
1 'polypeptide(L)'
;KEDVLLDYIFRAIAKPKDLAGLRIAVTAGPTQEPLDPVRYLTNHSTGKMGYAVARACMLRGADVTLLASTGCTLPPVPFVKTVPFTTAADLFEAVKANAMDADALVMAAAVADYRPATVAADKVKKHDGEMNIALERTDDILAWVGAHKPEKLFVCGFSMETRDLIENSTAKLHKKNMDMIVANNLKVPGAGFGVDTNCLLYTSPSPR
;
A
#
# COMPACT_ATOMS: atom_id res chain seq x y z
N LYS A 1 -28.74 4.99 -5.43
CA LYS A 1 -28.56 4.43 -4.07
C LYS A 1 -28.19 5.58 -3.16
N GLU A 2 -28.73 5.62 -1.93
CA GLU A 2 -28.52 6.72 -0.97
C GLU A 2 -27.05 6.97 -0.66
N ASP A 3 -26.27 5.90 -0.49
CA ASP A 3 -24.84 5.98 -0.24
C ASP A 3 -24.06 6.72 -1.36
N VAL A 4 -24.45 6.51 -2.62
CA VAL A 4 -23.84 7.21 -3.75
C VAL A 4 -24.15 8.70 -3.71
N LEU A 5 -25.37 9.07 -3.36
CA LEU A 5 -25.77 10.48 -3.21
C LEU A 5 -24.97 11.15 -2.10
N LEU A 6 -24.81 10.48 -0.95
CA LEU A 6 -23.98 10.98 0.14
C LEU A 6 -22.51 11.20 -0.27
N ASP A 7 -21.93 10.30 -1.06
CA ASP A 7 -20.57 10.47 -1.56
C ASP A 7 -20.45 11.69 -2.49
N TYR A 8 -21.45 11.98 -3.33
CA TYR A 8 -21.48 13.22 -4.12
C TYR A 8 -21.53 14.47 -3.24
N ILE A 9 -22.39 14.45 -2.22
CA ILE A 9 -22.51 15.55 -1.26
C ILE A 9 -21.19 15.75 -0.52
N PHE A 10 -20.63 14.69 0.06
CA PHE A 10 -19.36 14.76 0.77
C PHE A 10 -18.22 15.23 -0.11
N ARG A 11 -18.14 14.75 -1.36
CA ARG A 11 -17.15 15.25 -2.31
C ARG A 11 -17.28 16.75 -2.55
N ALA A 12 -18.50 17.31 -2.54
CA ALA A 12 -18.72 18.73 -2.75
C ALA A 12 -18.36 19.58 -1.52
N ILE A 13 -18.77 19.15 -0.30
CA ILE A 13 -18.77 20.04 0.87
C ILE A 13 -17.92 19.59 2.07
N ALA A 14 -17.49 18.32 2.14
CA ALA A 14 -16.97 17.76 3.40
C ALA A 14 -15.56 18.29 3.81
N LYS A 15 -14.76 18.79 2.89
CA LYS A 15 -13.38 19.22 3.14
C LYS A 15 -13.00 20.40 2.25
N PRO A 16 -12.03 21.24 2.67
CA PRO A 16 -11.35 22.15 1.75
C PRO A 16 -10.80 21.39 0.55
N LYS A 17 -10.78 22.02 -0.63
CA LYS A 17 -10.25 21.41 -1.86
C LYS A 17 -8.78 21.78 -2.07
N ASP A 18 -8.01 21.67 -1.01
CA ASP A 18 -6.59 22.02 -0.96
C ASP A 18 -5.66 21.06 -1.71
N LEU A 19 -6.18 19.89 -2.15
CA LEU A 19 -5.48 18.99 -3.06
C LEU A 19 -6.03 19.03 -4.50
N ALA A 20 -6.86 20.04 -4.84
CA ALA A 20 -7.40 20.17 -6.19
C ALA A 20 -6.28 20.34 -7.22
N GLY A 21 -6.37 19.60 -8.32
CA GLY A 21 -5.37 19.61 -9.40
C GLY A 21 -4.18 18.68 -9.15
N LEU A 22 -4.03 18.09 -7.97
CA LEU A 22 -3.00 17.11 -7.69
C LEU A 22 -3.45 15.70 -8.09
N ARG A 23 -2.53 14.95 -8.70
CA ARG A 23 -2.67 13.52 -9.01
C ARG A 23 -1.96 12.71 -7.93
N ILE A 24 -2.72 11.86 -7.25
CA ILE A 24 -2.21 11.07 -6.11
C ILE A 24 -2.43 9.58 -6.38
N ALA A 25 -1.35 8.81 -6.36
CA ALA A 25 -1.40 7.36 -6.39
C ALA A 25 -1.33 6.81 -4.96
N VAL A 26 -2.20 5.85 -4.65
CA VAL A 26 -2.22 5.19 -3.33
C VAL A 26 -2.22 3.68 -3.55
N THR A 27 -1.38 2.94 -2.83
CA THR A 27 -1.41 1.47 -2.86
C THR A 27 -2.12 0.92 -1.63
N ALA A 28 -2.88 -0.17 -1.76
CA ALA A 28 -3.68 -0.72 -0.67
C ALA A 28 -3.77 -2.25 -0.71
N GLY A 29 -3.73 -2.86 0.46
CA GLY A 29 -3.93 -4.29 0.65
C GLY A 29 -2.65 -5.11 0.56
N PRO A 30 -2.76 -6.44 0.80
CA PRO A 30 -1.62 -7.34 0.79
C PRO A 30 -1.34 -7.87 -0.62
N THR A 31 -0.10 -8.11 -0.95
CA THR A 31 0.22 -8.97 -2.09
C THR A 31 -0.06 -10.44 -1.74
N GLN A 32 -0.36 -11.23 -2.74
CA GLN A 32 -0.64 -12.66 -2.63
C GLN A 32 0.32 -13.39 -3.57
N GLU A 33 1.32 -14.04 -3.00
CA GLU A 33 2.37 -14.71 -3.77
C GLU A 33 2.00 -16.18 -3.95
N PRO A 34 1.67 -16.63 -5.17
CA PRO A 34 1.12 -17.95 -5.38
C PRO A 34 2.13 -19.06 -5.07
N LEU A 35 1.68 -20.10 -4.38
CA LEU A 35 2.39 -21.34 -4.17
C LEU A 35 1.94 -22.40 -5.20
N ASP A 36 0.64 -22.46 -5.43
CA ASP A 36 -0.04 -23.30 -6.41
C ASP A 36 -1.39 -22.65 -6.78
N PRO A 37 -2.23 -23.21 -7.66
CA PRO A 37 -3.51 -22.62 -8.04
C PRO A 37 -4.50 -22.39 -6.89
N VAL A 38 -4.24 -22.94 -5.69
CA VAL A 38 -5.17 -22.91 -4.54
C VAL A 38 -4.63 -22.11 -3.37
N ARG A 39 -3.31 -22.05 -3.20
CA ARG A 39 -2.65 -21.46 -2.01
C ARG A 39 -1.65 -20.41 -2.39
N TYR A 40 -1.52 -19.41 -1.52
CA TYR A 40 -0.58 -18.31 -1.63
C TYR A 40 -0.04 -17.90 -0.26
N LEU A 41 1.12 -17.22 -0.27
CA LEU A 41 1.66 -16.51 0.87
C LEU A 41 1.16 -15.07 0.84
N THR A 42 0.80 -14.52 2.00
CA THR A 42 0.28 -13.16 2.09
C THR A 42 0.52 -12.55 3.48
N ASN A 43 0.34 -11.25 3.58
CA ASN A 43 0.36 -10.49 4.82
C ASN A 43 -1.07 -10.30 5.38
N HIS A 44 -1.21 -10.03 6.67
CA HIS A 44 -2.50 -9.81 7.34
C HIS A 44 -3.20 -8.49 7.00
N SER A 45 -2.74 -7.72 6.03
CA SER A 45 -3.33 -6.44 5.67
C SER A 45 -4.74 -6.61 5.08
N THR A 46 -5.65 -5.72 5.44
CA THR A 46 -7.01 -5.64 4.87
C THR A 46 -7.16 -4.54 3.82
N GLY A 47 -6.15 -3.66 3.68
CA GLY A 47 -6.21 -2.50 2.80
C GLY A 47 -6.91 -1.26 3.38
N LYS A 48 -7.55 -1.34 4.55
CA LYS A 48 -8.32 -0.23 5.17
C LYS A 48 -7.58 1.10 5.15
N MET A 49 -6.29 1.13 5.51
CA MET A 49 -5.50 2.36 5.55
C MET A 49 -5.38 3.01 4.18
N GLY A 50 -4.98 2.26 3.15
CA GLY A 50 -4.86 2.79 1.79
C GLY A 50 -6.19 3.28 1.23
N TYR A 51 -7.29 2.55 1.44
CA TYR A 51 -8.64 2.99 1.07
C TYR A 51 -9.05 4.28 1.78
N ALA A 52 -8.76 4.40 3.08
CA ALA A 52 -9.06 5.62 3.85
C ALA A 52 -8.26 6.82 3.36
N VAL A 53 -6.97 6.64 3.04
CA VAL A 53 -6.11 7.68 2.45
C VAL A 53 -6.64 8.09 1.08
N ALA A 54 -6.96 7.15 0.20
CA ALA A 54 -7.52 7.43 -1.12
C ALA A 54 -8.83 8.23 -1.01
N ARG A 55 -9.74 7.83 -0.11
CA ARG A 55 -10.98 8.56 0.16
C ARG A 55 -10.71 9.97 0.71
N ALA A 56 -9.78 10.13 1.64
CA ALA A 56 -9.43 11.44 2.19
C ALA A 56 -8.87 12.40 1.13
N CYS A 57 -7.97 11.91 0.27
CA CYS A 57 -7.43 12.68 -0.85
C CYS A 57 -8.51 13.08 -1.85
N MET A 58 -9.41 12.15 -2.21
CA MET A 58 -10.55 12.42 -3.10
C MET A 58 -11.50 13.48 -2.52
N LEU A 59 -11.82 13.41 -1.23
CA LEU A 59 -12.67 14.41 -0.57
C LEU A 59 -12.01 15.79 -0.51
N ARG A 60 -10.69 15.87 -0.49
CA ARG A 60 -9.89 17.11 -0.58
C ARG A 60 -9.66 17.59 -2.02
N GLY A 61 -10.24 16.91 -3.02
CA GLY A 61 -10.26 17.38 -4.40
C GLY A 61 -9.18 16.80 -5.32
N ALA A 62 -8.33 15.89 -4.83
CA ALA A 62 -7.33 15.25 -5.67
C ALA A 62 -7.93 14.33 -6.74
N ASP A 63 -7.20 14.17 -7.85
CA ASP A 63 -7.40 13.07 -8.80
C ASP A 63 -6.62 11.85 -8.28
N VAL A 64 -7.37 10.82 -7.85
CA VAL A 64 -6.79 9.69 -7.12
C VAL A 64 -6.82 8.42 -7.95
N THR A 65 -5.67 7.75 -8.05
CA THR A 65 -5.56 6.37 -8.54
C THR A 65 -5.22 5.44 -7.36
N LEU A 66 -6.11 4.50 -7.08
CA LEU A 66 -5.93 3.47 -6.05
C LEU A 66 -5.45 2.18 -6.69
N LEU A 67 -4.21 1.78 -6.40
CA LEU A 67 -3.67 0.48 -6.75
C LEU A 67 -4.06 -0.48 -5.63
N ALA A 68 -5.08 -1.31 -5.87
CA ALA A 68 -5.72 -2.13 -4.84
C ALA A 68 -5.47 -3.62 -5.06
N SER A 69 -5.07 -4.31 -3.99
CA SER A 69 -4.96 -5.77 -4.01
C SER A 69 -6.30 -6.44 -4.29
N THR A 70 -6.29 -7.48 -5.12
CA THR A 70 -7.44 -8.38 -5.34
C THR A 70 -7.86 -9.12 -4.06
N GLY A 71 -6.98 -9.20 -3.06
CA GLY A 71 -7.29 -9.73 -1.73
C GLY A 71 -8.09 -8.77 -0.83
N CYS A 72 -8.33 -7.52 -1.25
CA CYS A 72 -9.18 -6.58 -0.50
C CYS A 72 -10.66 -6.86 -0.77
N THR A 73 -11.45 -6.92 0.30
CA THR A 73 -12.92 -7.08 0.24
C THR A 73 -13.68 -5.78 0.48
N LEU A 74 -12.96 -4.65 0.52
CA LEU A 74 -13.54 -3.34 0.77
C LEU A 74 -14.32 -2.84 -0.45
N PRO A 75 -15.42 -2.11 -0.25
CA PRO A 75 -16.16 -1.52 -1.35
C PRO A 75 -15.29 -0.49 -2.09
N PRO A 76 -15.51 -0.31 -3.40
CA PRO A 76 -14.81 0.70 -4.18
C PRO A 76 -14.97 2.10 -3.57
N VAL A 77 -13.91 2.91 -3.61
CA VAL A 77 -13.99 4.32 -3.24
C VAL A 77 -14.59 5.10 -4.42
N PRO A 78 -15.75 5.75 -4.24
CA PRO A 78 -16.37 6.52 -5.30
C PRO A 78 -15.44 7.60 -5.85
N PHE A 79 -15.53 7.87 -7.16
CA PHE A 79 -14.71 8.86 -7.88
C PHE A 79 -13.19 8.60 -7.90
N VAL A 80 -12.76 7.43 -7.49
CA VAL A 80 -11.36 7.00 -7.50
C VAL A 80 -11.18 5.95 -8.58
N LYS A 81 -10.18 6.16 -9.46
CA LYS A 81 -9.76 5.14 -10.41
C LYS A 81 -9.09 4.01 -9.66
N THR A 82 -9.60 2.79 -9.77
CA THR A 82 -8.99 1.61 -9.14
C THR A 82 -8.28 0.75 -10.19
N VAL A 83 -7.02 0.40 -9.90
CA VAL A 83 -6.19 -0.51 -10.69
C VAL A 83 -5.88 -1.73 -9.81
N PRO A 84 -6.34 -2.93 -10.19
CA PRO A 84 -6.11 -4.13 -9.39
C PRO A 84 -4.67 -4.64 -9.56
N PHE A 85 -4.16 -5.27 -8.49
CA PHE A 85 -2.94 -6.09 -8.52
C PHE A 85 -3.13 -7.33 -7.62
N THR A 86 -2.34 -8.37 -7.84
CA THR A 86 -2.35 -9.59 -7.03
C THR A 86 -1.00 -9.81 -6.36
N THR A 87 0.07 -9.87 -7.13
CA THR A 87 1.43 -10.14 -6.65
C THR A 87 2.25 -8.85 -6.45
N ALA A 88 3.41 -8.98 -5.82
CA ALA A 88 4.39 -7.88 -5.74
C ALA A 88 4.86 -7.44 -7.13
N ALA A 89 5.01 -8.38 -8.06
CA ALA A 89 5.38 -8.08 -9.44
C ALA A 89 4.28 -7.27 -10.16
N ASP A 90 3.00 -7.65 -10.00
CA ASP A 90 1.87 -6.89 -10.57
C ASP A 90 1.82 -5.46 -9.99
N LEU A 91 2.01 -5.34 -8.67
CA LEU A 91 2.05 -4.03 -8.03
C LEU A 91 3.20 -3.18 -8.54
N PHE A 92 4.37 -3.78 -8.78
CA PHE A 92 5.53 -3.07 -9.31
C PHE A 92 5.23 -2.47 -10.69
N GLU A 93 4.66 -3.26 -11.61
CA GLU A 93 4.25 -2.75 -12.93
C GLU A 93 3.14 -1.70 -12.81
N ALA A 94 2.17 -1.90 -11.92
CA ALA A 94 1.11 -0.92 -11.68
C ALA A 94 1.66 0.42 -11.14
N VAL A 95 2.66 0.40 -10.26
CA VAL A 95 3.34 1.61 -9.74
C VAL A 95 4.08 2.32 -10.87
N LYS A 96 4.86 1.60 -11.68
CA LYS A 96 5.54 2.19 -12.83
C LYS A 96 4.58 2.89 -13.78
N ALA A 97 3.46 2.25 -14.09
CA ALA A 97 2.49 2.76 -15.06
C ALA A 97 1.61 3.91 -14.56
N ASN A 98 1.39 4.04 -13.23
CA ASN A 98 0.39 4.96 -12.70
C ASN A 98 0.91 5.96 -11.67
N ALA A 99 2.11 5.77 -11.11
CA ALA A 99 2.60 6.58 -10.02
C ALA A 99 3.73 7.53 -10.40
N MET A 100 4.54 7.20 -11.41
CA MET A 100 5.73 7.98 -11.76
C MET A 100 5.39 9.38 -12.31
N ASP A 101 4.22 9.56 -12.89
CA ASP A 101 3.72 10.86 -13.37
C ASP A 101 2.84 11.59 -12.35
N ALA A 102 2.56 10.97 -11.19
CA ALA A 102 1.77 11.58 -10.14
C ALA A 102 2.54 12.70 -9.41
N ASP A 103 1.82 13.49 -8.62
CA ASP A 103 2.40 14.50 -7.74
C ASP A 103 2.74 13.90 -6.36
N ALA A 104 2.01 12.83 -5.96
CA ALA A 104 2.33 12.06 -4.77
C ALA A 104 2.04 10.57 -4.93
N LEU A 105 2.87 9.74 -4.29
CA LEU A 105 2.68 8.30 -4.13
C LEU A 105 2.65 7.95 -2.64
N VAL A 106 1.57 7.29 -2.21
CA VAL A 106 1.41 6.77 -0.85
C VAL A 106 1.44 5.25 -0.89
N MET A 107 2.54 4.66 -0.40
CA MET A 107 2.76 3.22 -0.38
C MET A 107 2.25 2.61 0.92
N ALA A 108 0.94 2.31 0.98
CA ALA A 108 0.28 1.71 2.14
C ALA A 108 -0.04 0.21 1.97
N ALA A 109 0.29 -0.38 0.82
CA ALA A 109 0.17 -1.82 0.59
C ALA A 109 1.18 -2.61 1.44
N ALA A 110 0.77 -3.79 1.89
CA ALA A 110 1.63 -4.74 2.58
C ALA A 110 2.25 -5.70 1.56
N VAL A 111 3.39 -5.29 1.02
CA VAL A 111 4.12 -6.06 0.00
C VAL A 111 4.91 -7.18 0.68
N ALA A 112 4.84 -8.39 0.14
CA ALA A 112 5.65 -9.51 0.62
C ALA A 112 7.11 -9.30 0.20
N ASP A 113 8.04 -9.48 1.15
CA ASP A 113 9.50 -9.43 0.89
C ASP A 113 10.02 -10.69 0.19
N TYR A 114 9.24 -11.77 0.22
CA TYR A 114 9.57 -13.07 -0.35
C TYR A 114 8.38 -13.68 -1.08
N ARG A 115 8.68 -14.42 -2.14
CA ARG A 115 7.72 -15.23 -2.89
C ARG A 115 8.24 -16.66 -3.06
N PRO A 116 7.39 -17.67 -3.32
CA PRO A 116 7.86 -18.98 -3.73
C PRO A 116 8.77 -18.91 -4.96
N ALA A 117 9.94 -19.55 -4.90
CA ALA A 117 10.89 -19.58 -6.01
C ALA A 117 10.33 -20.32 -7.23
N THR A 118 9.38 -21.23 -7.00
CA THR A 118 8.65 -21.94 -8.04
C THR A 118 7.18 -22.03 -7.69
N VAL A 119 6.31 -21.80 -8.67
CA VAL A 119 4.86 -21.94 -8.53
C VAL A 119 4.46 -23.27 -9.17
N ALA A 120 3.82 -24.16 -8.39
CA ALA A 120 3.34 -25.43 -8.92
C ALA A 120 2.15 -25.22 -9.87
N ALA A 121 2.16 -25.88 -11.03
CA ALA A 121 1.07 -25.81 -12.00
C ALA A 121 -0.23 -26.43 -11.47
N ASP A 122 -0.08 -27.47 -10.62
CA ASP A 122 -1.19 -28.18 -9.99
C ASP A 122 -1.14 -28.04 -8.47
N LYS A 123 -2.29 -28.24 -7.81
CA LYS A 123 -2.36 -28.28 -6.36
C LYS A 123 -1.40 -29.31 -5.80
N VAL A 124 -0.43 -28.86 -4.99
CA VAL A 124 0.52 -29.76 -4.31
C VAL A 124 -0.23 -30.69 -3.38
N LYS A 125 -0.15 -32.00 -3.64
CA LYS A 125 -0.82 -33.04 -2.84
C LYS A 125 -0.11 -33.21 -1.50
N LYS A 126 -0.87 -33.65 -0.50
CA LYS A 126 -0.30 -34.10 0.78
C LYS A 126 0.57 -35.33 0.54
N HIS A 127 1.69 -35.39 1.22
CA HIS A 127 2.53 -36.59 1.35
C HIS A 127 2.92 -36.73 2.83
N ASP A 128 3.37 -37.90 3.20
CA ASP A 128 3.89 -38.16 4.55
C ASP A 128 5.24 -37.45 4.68
N GLY A 129 5.40 -36.67 5.77
CA GLY A 129 6.61 -35.93 6.06
C GLY A 129 6.46 -34.38 5.95
N GLU A 130 7.59 -33.72 6.10
CA GLU A 130 7.67 -32.26 6.07
C GLU A 130 7.58 -31.70 4.64
N MET A 131 7.00 -30.51 4.52
CA MET A 131 6.97 -29.76 3.28
C MET A 131 7.87 -28.53 3.40
N ASN A 132 8.87 -28.44 2.54
CA ASN A 132 9.75 -27.29 2.46
C ASN A 132 9.42 -26.46 1.22
N ILE A 133 9.30 -25.14 1.40
CA ILE A 133 9.05 -24.20 0.32
C ILE A 133 10.28 -23.30 0.18
N ALA A 134 10.97 -23.40 -0.95
CA ALA A 134 12.04 -22.45 -1.26
C ALA A 134 11.44 -21.08 -1.57
N LEU A 135 11.99 -20.05 -0.95
CA LEU A 135 11.58 -18.66 -1.17
C LEU A 135 12.70 -17.86 -1.83
N GLU A 136 12.32 -16.93 -2.68
CA GLU A 136 13.21 -15.90 -3.24
C GLU A 136 12.71 -14.51 -2.90
N ARG A 137 13.59 -13.50 -2.95
CA ARG A 137 13.21 -12.12 -2.64
C ARG A 137 12.39 -11.52 -3.77
N THR A 138 11.39 -10.73 -3.39
CA THR A 138 10.67 -9.85 -4.31
C THR A 138 11.47 -8.56 -4.56
N ASP A 139 11.09 -7.82 -5.60
CA ASP A 139 11.66 -6.50 -5.87
C ASP A 139 11.25 -5.49 -4.79
N ASP A 140 12.21 -4.66 -4.36
CA ASP A 140 11.93 -3.56 -3.44
C ASP A 140 11.38 -2.36 -4.22
N ILE A 141 10.05 -2.32 -4.35
CA ILE A 141 9.32 -1.29 -5.13
C ILE A 141 9.67 0.12 -4.63
N LEU A 142 9.68 0.34 -3.31
CA LEU A 142 10.00 1.65 -2.73
C LEU A 142 11.44 2.07 -3.01
N ALA A 143 12.39 1.16 -2.92
CA ALA A 143 13.79 1.45 -3.25
C ALA A 143 13.93 1.80 -4.74
N TRP A 144 13.23 1.08 -5.61
CA TRP A 144 13.22 1.39 -7.04
C TRP A 144 12.60 2.76 -7.32
N VAL A 145 11.44 3.05 -6.73
CA VAL A 145 10.79 4.37 -6.86
C VAL A 145 11.73 5.48 -6.40
N GLY A 146 12.34 5.35 -5.23
CA GLY A 146 13.26 6.36 -4.69
C GLY A 146 14.49 6.62 -5.56
N ALA A 147 14.96 5.59 -6.30
CA ALA A 147 16.07 5.72 -7.24
C ALA A 147 15.67 6.35 -8.60
N HIS A 148 14.38 6.27 -8.98
CA HIS A 148 13.91 6.67 -10.32
C HIS A 148 12.86 7.79 -10.27
N LYS A 149 12.40 8.21 -9.09
CA LYS A 149 11.35 9.22 -8.98
C LYS A 149 11.78 10.56 -9.56
N PRO A 150 10.91 11.25 -10.32
CA PRO A 150 11.13 12.64 -10.68
C PRO A 150 11.12 13.52 -9.42
N GLU A 151 11.82 14.65 -9.46
CA GLU A 151 11.97 15.57 -8.32
C GLU A 151 10.62 16.03 -7.74
N LYS A 152 9.60 16.17 -8.58
CA LYS A 152 8.26 16.59 -8.19
C LYS A 152 7.46 15.52 -7.43
N LEU A 153 7.80 14.24 -7.57
CA LEU A 153 7.05 13.14 -6.97
C LEU A 153 7.33 13.04 -5.47
N PHE A 154 6.34 13.40 -4.67
CA PHE A 154 6.37 13.18 -3.23
C PHE A 154 6.07 11.71 -2.89
N VAL A 155 6.97 11.04 -2.18
CA VAL A 155 6.84 9.62 -1.82
C VAL A 155 6.66 9.46 -0.32
N CYS A 156 5.52 8.90 0.08
CA CYS A 156 5.19 8.53 1.45
C CYS A 156 5.15 7.01 1.58
N GLY A 157 6.01 6.45 2.42
CA GLY A 157 6.01 5.02 2.76
C GLY A 157 5.35 4.75 4.10
N PHE A 158 4.86 3.51 4.28
CA PHE A 158 4.42 2.99 5.57
C PHE A 158 5.42 1.96 6.08
N SER A 159 5.68 1.97 7.37
CA SER A 159 6.44 0.91 8.04
C SER A 159 5.71 0.37 9.24
N MET A 160 5.92 -0.91 9.51
CA MET A 160 5.47 -1.59 10.71
C MET A 160 6.70 -2.10 11.44
N GLU A 161 6.90 -1.61 12.65
CA GLU A 161 8.04 -1.97 13.46
C GLU A 161 7.58 -2.44 14.85
N THR A 162 8.28 -3.42 15.39
CA THR A 162 8.03 -3.95 16.75
C THR A 162 9.08 -3.50 17.73
N ARG A 163 10.24 -2.98 17.26
CA ARG A 163 11.36 -2.45 18.05
C ARG A 163 11.98 -1.26 17.34
N ASP A 164 12.52 -0.32 18.08
CA ASP A 164 13.29 0.83 17.60
C ASP A 164 12.61 1.57 16.45
N LEU A 165 11.29 1.81 16.63
CA LEU A 165 10.37 2.30 15.62
C LEU A 165 10.90 3.55 14.88
N ILE A 166 11.37 4.55 15.64
CA ILE A 166 11.83 5.83 15.05
C ILE A 166 13.13 5.63 14.28
N GLU A 167 14.10 4.95 14.89
CA GLU A 167 15.42 4.73 14.28
C GLU A 167 15.32 3.92 13.00
N ASN A 168 14.62 2.77 13.05
CA ASN A 168 14.43 1.90 11.88
C ASN A 168 13.66 2.59 10.77
N SER A 169 12.61 3.37 11.11
CA SER A 169 11.81 4.09 10.11
C SER A 169 12.62 5.23 9.48
N THR A 170 13.41 5.96 10.27
CA THR A 170 14.29 7.02 9.76
C THR A 170 15.37 6.45 8.84
N ALA A 171 15.99 5.34 9.21
CA ALA A 171 16.95 4.66 8.36
C ALA A 171 16.33 4.22 7.01
N LYS A 172 15.11 3.68 7.04
CA LYS A 172 14.35 3.31 5.81
C LYS A 172 14.02 4.54 4.96
N LEU A 173 13.60 5.65 5.58
CA LEU A 173 13.30 6.91 4.89
C LEU A 173 14.48 7.36 4.02
N HIS A 174 15.67 7.45 4.63
CA HIS A 174 16.88 7.87 3.90
C HIS A 174 17.35 6.83 2.89
N LYS A 175 17.40 5.55 3.27
CA LYS A 175 17.86 4.48 2.39
C LYS A 175 17.05 4.36 1.11
N LYS A 176 15.74 4.62 1.19
CA LYS A 176 14.81 4.49 0.06
C LYS A 176 14.45 5.84 -0.57
N ASN A 177 15.14 6.92 -0.22
CA ASN A 177 14.94 8.26 -0.75
C ASN A 177 13.44 8.68 -0.75
N MET A 178 12.76 8.43 0.37
CA MET A 178 11.37 8.86 0.57
C MET A 178 11.30 10.26 1.15
N ASP A 179 10.20 10.97 0.92
CA ASP A 179 9.95 12.30 1.47
C ASP A 179 9.25 12.23 2.83
N MET A 180 8.51 11.15 3.10
CA MET A 180 7.85 10.89 4.37
C MET A 180 7.78 9.40 4.66
N ILE A 181 7.83 9.04 5.93
CA ILE A 181 7.50 7.71 6.41
C ILE A 181 6.51 7.79 7.55
N VAL A 182 5.49 6.94 7.50
CA VAL A 182 4.48 6.77 8.53
C VAL A 182 4.71 5.43 9.20
N ALA A 183 5.10 5.45 10.47
CA ALA A 183 5.42 4.27 11.23
C ALA A 183 4.24 3.87 12.12
N ASN A 184 3.78 2.62 12.01
CA ASN A 184 2.72 2.06 12.83
C ASN A 184 3.30 1.21 13.96
N ASN A 185 2.92 1.52 15.20
CA ASN A 185 3.34 0.78 16.37
C ASN A 185 2.35 -0.34 16.69
N LEU A 186 2.70 -1.57 16.37
CA LEU A 186 1.85 -2.75 16.61
C LEU A 186 1.70 -3.13 18.09
N LYS A 187 2.52 -2.57 19.00
CA LYS A 187 2.44 -2.88 20.43
C LYS A 187 1.36 -2.09 21.17
N VAL A 188 0.79 -1.08 20.53
CA VAL A 188 -0.26 -0.26 21.14
C VAL A 188 -1.61 -0.97 20.96
N PRO A 189 -2.38 -1.20 22.05
CA PRO A 189 -3.72 -1.77 21.94
C PRO A 189 -4.61 -0.92 21.01
N GLY A 190 -5.29 -1.58 20.07
CA GLY A 190 -6.13 -0.91 19.06
C GLY A 190 -5.35 -0.38 17.84
N ALA A 191 -4.04 -0.61 17.75
CA ALA A 191 -3.25 -0.38 16.55
C ALA A 191 -2.98 -1.71 15.83
N GLY A 192 -2.88 -1.69 14.50
CA GLY A 192 -2.54 -2.86 13.70
C GLY A 192 -3.45 -3.09 12.51
N PHE A 193 -3.49 -4.34 12.04
CA PHE A 193 -4.30 -4.71 10.88
C PHE A 193 -5.79 -4.84 11.24
N GLY A 194 -6.66 -4.42 10.31
CA GLY A 194 -8.10 -4.66 10.38
C GLY A 194 -8.88 -3.82 11.40
N VAL A 195 -8.23 -3.03 12.23
CA VAL A 195 -8.88 -2.10 13.17
C VAL A 195 -9.11 -0.73 12.54
N ASP A 196 -10.00 0.07 13.14
CA ASP A 196 -10.34 1.41 12.65
C ASP A 196 -9.49 2.52 13.28
N THR A 197 -8.66 2.16 14.27
CA THR A 197 -7.72 3.06 14.96
C THR A 197 -6.28 2.66 14.66
N ASN A 198 -5.36 3.62 14.76
CA ASN A 198 -3.94 3.41 14.57
C ASN A 198 -3.13 4.27 15.53
N CYS A 199 -1.93 3.79 15.89
CA CYS A 199 -0.90 4.59 16.56
C CYS A 199 0.20 4.90 15.56
N LEU A 200 0.10 6.06 14.89
CA LEU A 200 1.00 6.47 13.83
C LEU A 200 1.97 7.52 14.33
N LEU A 201 3.25 7.31 14.02
CA LEU A 201 4.29 8.34 14.09
C LEU A 201 4.76 8.61 12.65
N TYR A 202 5.06 9.85 12.33
CA TYR A 202 5.58 10.19 11.01
C TYR A 202 6.81 11.09 11.12
N THR A 203 7.71 10.97 10.16
CA THR A 203 8.88 11.84 10.02
C THR A 203 9.19 12.10 8.56
N SER A 204 9.85 13.21 8.29
CA SER A 204 10.35 13.62 6.99
C SER A 204 11.82 14.04 7.12
N PRO A 205 12.63 14.04 6.03
CA PRO A 205 14.06 14.37 6.09
C PRO A 205 14.37 15.77 6.57
N SER A 206 13.45 16.71 6.35
CA SER A 206 13.55 18.09 6.80
C SER A 206 12.15 18.69 6.88
N PRO A 207 11.84 19.53 7.87
CA PRO A 207 10.65 20.38 7.79
C PRO A 207 10.83 21.33 6.60
N ARG A 208 9.93 21.24 5.64
CA ARG A 208 9.80 22.24 4.55
C ARG A 208 8.87 23.33 4.97
#